data_f119dd42ee564a77b20c5b22eba40a82
#
_entry.id   f119dd42ee564a77b20c5b22eba40a82
#
_cell.length_a   1.000
_cell.length_b   1.000
_cell.length_c   1.000
_cell.angle_alpha   90.00
_cell.angle_beta   90.00
_cell.angle_gamma   90.00
#
_symmetry.space_group_name_H-M   'P 1'
#
loop_
_entity.id
_entity.type
_entity.pdbx_description
1 polymer ?
#
loop_
_entity_poly.entity_id
_entity_poly.type
_entity_poly.pdbx_seq_one_letter_code
_entity_poly.pdbx_strand_id
1 'polypeptide(L)'
;NMFYGSGFTKILKRSVQDVEKNNKAKVFGYYVNNPSRYGVVENDEKGNVISLEEKPKNPKSNYAVVGLYFYPNEVIQTAKNIKPSQRRELEITSVNNSFLKEKKLIVELFDKNFTWLDSGTHESMLEASNYIHTIEKRTGLKIACIEEIAYKLGYINKKKLNDIINYIGDNQYGEYLKKIKDGIWKVENWWFSFM
;
A
#
# COMPACT_ATOMS: atom_id res chain seq x y z
N ASN A 1 4.64 -0.52 5.37
CA ASN A 1 3.64 0.41 4.81
C ASN A 1 2.25 -0.09 5.13
N MET A 2 1.37 0.79 5.60
CA MET A 2 -0.04 0.52 5.78
C MET A 2 -0.84 1.50 4.92
N PHE A 3 -1.81 0.96 4.20
CA PHE A 3 -2.72 1.73 3.34
C PHE A 3 -4.14 1.54 3.83
N TYR A 4 -4.85 2.64 4.00
CA TYR A 4 -6.23 2.64 4.47
C TYR A 4 -7.04 3.71 3.74
N GLY A 5 -8.08 3.31 3.04
CA GLY A 5 -8.93 4.23 2.28
C GLY A 5 -9.92 3.51 1.38
N SER A 6 -11.00 4.20 1.03
CA SER A 6 -12.03 3.64 0.16
C SER A 6 -11.52 3.48 -1.28
N GLY A 7 -11.93 2.41 -1.96
CA GLY A 7 -11.61 2.20 -3.38
C GLY A 7 -10.22 1.65 -3.66
N PHE A 8 -9.43 1.26 -2.65
CA PHE A 8 -8.07 0.76 -2.85
C PHE A 8 -7.98 -0.42 -3.82
N THR A 9 -8.87 -1.40 -3.72
CA THR A 9 -8.92 -2.51 -4.67
C THR A 9 -9.13 -2.06 -6.12
N LYS A 10 -9.94 -1.00 -6.35
CA LYS A 10 -10.14 -0.45 -7.69
C LYS A 10 -8.86 0.19 -8.21
N ILE A 11 -8.13 0.90 -7.34
CA ILE A 11 -6.82 1.49 -7.65
C ILE A 11 -5.84 0.39 -8.06
N LEU A 12 -5.73 -0.69 -7.26
CA LEU A 12 -4.83 -1.80 -7.55
C LEU A 12 -5.17 -2.49 -8.89
N LYS A 13 -6.44 -2.83 -9.13
CA LYS A 13 -6.88 -3.46 -10.38
C LYS A 13 -6.61 -2.58 -11.60
N ARG A 14 -6.92 -1.28 -11.51
CA ARG A 14 -6.61 -0.32 -12.57
C ARG A 14 -5.10 -0.22 -12.80
N SER A 15 -4.30 -0.23 -11.73
CA SER A 15 -2.84 -0.15 -11.86
C SER A 15 -2.24 -1.35 -12.57
N VAL A 16 -2.72 -2.57 -12.30
CA VAL A 16 -2.33 -3.76 -13.07
C VAL A 16 -2.65 -3.57 -14.55
N GLN A 17 -3.90 -3.19 -14.87
CA GLN A 17 -4.33 -2.98 -16.26
C GLN A 17 -3.51 -1.89 -16.95
N ASP A 18 -3.21 -0.78 -16.26
CA ASP A 18 -2.42 0.33 -16.80
C ASP A 18 -0.99 -0.13 -17.16
N VAL A 19 -0.36 -0.92 -16.28
CA VAL A 19 0.99 -1.43 -16.51
C VAL A 19 1.00 -2.44 -17.65
N GLU A 20 0.06 -3.38 -17.69
CA GLU A 20 -0.06 -4.38 -18.76
C GLU A 20 -0.31 -3.73 -20.13
N LYS A 21 -1.21 -2.74 -20.17
CA LYS A 21 -1.58 -2.07 -21.41
C LYS A 21 -0.49 -1.14 -21.96
N ASN A 22 0.18 -0.40 -21.08
CA ASN A 22 1.09 0.69 -21.46
C ASN A 22 2.57 0.27 -21.40
N ASN A 23 2.89 -0.87 -20.81
CA ASN A 23 4.26 -1.32 -20.51
C ASN A 23 5.08 -0.24 -19.76
N LYS A 24 4.47 0.40 -18.77
CA LYS A 24 5.07 1.45 -17.96
C LYS A 24 5.04 1.10 -16.50
N ALA A 25 6.07 1.46 -15.76
CA ALA A 25 6.08 1.38 -14.30
C ALA A 25 5.08 2.38 -13.70
N LYS A 26 4.43 1.99 -12.61
CA LYS A 26 3.52 2.86 -11.87
C LYS A 26 3.89 2.88 -10.40
N VAL A 27 4.03 4.08 -9.86
CA VAL A 27 4.31 4.36 -8.46
C VAL A 27 3.25 5.29 -7.89
N PHE A 28 3.20 5.42 -6.57
CA PHE A 28 2.20 6.25 -5.91
C PHE A 28 2.87 7.32 -5.07
N GLY A 29 2.32 8.54 -5.13
CA GLY A 29 2.72 9.67 -4.32
C GLY A 29 1.69 9.97 -3.25
N TYR A 30 2.16 10.25 -2.03
CA TYR A 30 1.33 10.67 -0.91
C TYR A 30 1.86 11.99 -0.33
N TYR A 31 0.96 12.95 -0.10
CA TYR A 31 1.34 14.24 0.46
C TYR A 31 1.74 14.11 1.93
N VAL A 32 2.93 14.59 2.29
CA VAL A 32 3.49 14.56 3.64
C VAL A 32 4.08 15.90 4.04
N ASN A 33 4.08 16.21 5.33
CA ASN A 33 4.67 17.45 5.83
C ASN A 33 6.21 17.44 5.81
N ASN A 34 6.82 16.27 5.97
CA ASN A 34 8.28 16.12 5.95
C ASN A 34 8.72 15.09 4.90
N PRO A 35 8.83 15.49 3.63
CA PRO A 35 9.17 14.59 2.53
C PRO A 35 10.63 14.14 2.52
N SER A 36 11.55 14.83 3.21
CA SER A 36 13.00 14.52 3.21
C SER A 36 13.35 13.12 3.71
N ARG A 37 12.41 12.43 4.35
CA ARG A 37 12.58 11.04 4.85
C ARG A 37 12.37 9.98 3.79
N TYR A 38 11.82 10.33 2.64
CA TYR A 38 11.30 9.42 1.62
C TYR A 38 11.89 9.70 0.25
N GLY A 39 11.65 8.83 -0.71
CA GLY A 39 11.74 9.19 -2.11
C GLY A 39 10.70 10.27 -2.42
N VAL A 40 11.10 11.35 -3.08
CA VAL A 40 10.24 12.49 -3.39
C VAL A 40 10.02 12.57 -4.89
N VAL A 41 8.77 12.62 -5.32
CA VAL A 41 8.38 12.78 -6.72
C VAL A 41 7.95 14.22 -7.00
N GLU A 42 8.42 14.77 -8.09
CA GLU A 42 8.01 16.07 -8.63
C GLU A 42 7.27 15.87 -9.95
N ASN A 43 6.12 16.48 -10.11
CA ASN A 43 5.30 16.45 -11.32
C ASN A 43 5.14 17.83 -11.91
N ASP A 44 4.96 17.88 -13.25
CA ASP A 44 4.53 19.10 -13.92
C ASP A 44 3.01 19.36 -13.73
N GLU A 45 2.53 20.50 -14.22
CA GLU A 45 1.11 20.86 -14.16
C GLU A 45 0.19 19.87 -14.91
N LYS A 46 0.75 19.07 -15.81
CA LYS A 46 0.03 18.04 -16.58
C LYS A 46 0.06 16.67 -15.89
N GLY A 47 0.73 16.56 -14.73
CA GLY A 47 0.88 15.32 -13.98
C GLY A 47 1.99 14.39 -14.46
N ASN A 48 2.87 14.84 -15.38
CA ASN A 48 4.02 14.05 -15.79
C ASN A 48 5.12 14.14 -14.73
N VAL A 49 5.82 13.03 -14.48
CA VAL A 49 6.95 13.00 -13.56
C VAL A 49 8.13 13.75 -14.14
N ILE A 50 8.61 14.78 -13.44
CA ILE A 50 9.79 15.57 -13.81
C ILE A 50 11.05 14.99 -13.16
N SER A 51 10.97 14.72 -11.85
CA SER A 51 12.10 14.20 -11.09
C SER A 51 11.66 13.27 -9.97
N LEU A 52 12.58 12.40 -9.55
CA LEU A 52 12.41 11.53 -8.41
C LEU A 52 13.74 11.43 -7.67
N GLU A 53 13.76 11.87 -6.41
CA GLU A 53 14.97 11.98 -5.58
C GLU A 53 14.82 11.18 -4.29
N GLU A 54 15.84 10.39 -3.93
CA GLU A 54 15.85 9.64 -2.68
C GLU A 54 16.31 10.52 -1.53
N LYS A 55 15.46 10.68 -0.52
CA LYS A 55 15.73 11.42 0.72
C LYS A 55 16.45 12.75 0.48
N PRO A 56 15.90 13.64 -0.35
CA PRO A 56 16.55 14.89 -0.70
C PRO A 56 16.67 15.82 0.53
N LYS A 57 17.80 16.52 0.63
CA LYS A 57 17.97 17.57 1.66
C LYS A 57 17.04 18.76 1.45
N ASN A 58 16.81 19.09 0.18
CA ASN A 58 15.92 20.16 -0.26
C ASN A 58 14.86 19.57 -1.20
N PRO A 59 13.75 19.03 -0.67
CA PRO A 59 12.73 18.39 -1.48
C PRO A 59 12.02 19.41 -2.37
N LYS A 60 11.80 19.04 -3.65
CA LYS A 60 11.12 19.88 -4.64
C LYS A 60 9.61 19.80 -4.59
N SER A 61 9.09 18.83 -3.87
CA SER A 61 7.66 18.66 -3.62
C SER A 61 7.41 18.03 -2.25
N ASN A 62 6.14 18.01 -1.83
CA ASN A 62 5.70 17.31 -0.63
C ASN A 62 5.16 15.90 -0.89
N TYR A 63 5.32 15.37 -2.12
CA TYR A 63 4.82 14.05 -2.45
C TYR A 63 5.89 12.97 -2.23
N ALA A 64 5.73 12.21 -1.14
CA ALA A 64 6.53 11.03 -0.86
C ALA A 64 6.09 9.85 -1.74
N VAL A 65 7.03 9.14 -2.34
CA VAL A 65 6.77 7.88 -3.03
C VAL A 65 6.57 6.79 -1.98
N VAL A 66 5.39 6.21 -1.97
CA VAL A 66 5.03 5.18 -0.98
C VAL A 66 5.49 3.79 -1.43
N GLY A 67 5.58 2.84 -0.49
CA GLY A 67 6.06 1.49 -0.75
C GLY A 67 5.04 0.59 -1.50
N LEU A 68 4.50 1.09 -2.60
CA LEU A 68 3.58 0.38 -3.49
C LEU A 68 4.00 0.63 -4.94
N TYR A 69 4.34 -0.44 -5.65
CA TYR A 69 4.92 -0.37 -6.97
C TYR A 69 4.31 -1.40 -7.91
N PHE A 70 4.05 -1.00 -9.15
CA PHE A 70 3.66 -1.90 -10.23
C PHE A 70 4.65 -1.73 -11.38
N TYR A 71 5.23 -2.83 -11.80
CA TYR A 71 6.25 -2.83 -12.84
C TYR A 71 5.93 -3.81 -13.95
N PRO A 72 6.27 -3.50 -15.19
CA PRO A 72 6.36 -4.49 -16.25
C PRO A 72 7.54 -5.45 -15.99
N ASN A 73 7.53 -6.60 -16.64
CA ASN A 73 8.50 -7.66 -16.38
C ASN A 73 9.97 -7.25 -16.59
N GLU A 74 10.23 -6.22 -17.41
CA GLU A 74 11.57 -5.66 -17.63
C GLU A 74 12.23 -5.13 -16.35
N VAL A 75 11.46 -4.88 -15.27
CA VAL A 75 12.00 -4.49 -13.95
C VAL A 75 13.04 -5.48 -13.43
N ILE A 76 12.92 -6.76 -13.75
CA ILE A 76 13.85 -7.79 -13.30
C ILE A 76 15.27 -7.48 -13.80
N GLN A 77 15.41 -7.10 -15.07
CA GLN A 77 16.70 -6.74 -15.64
C GLN A 77 17.17 -5.36 -15.15
N THR A 78 16.26 -4.41 -15.06
CA THR A 78 16.55 -3.09 -14.49
C THR A 78 17.11 -3.20 -13.08
N ALA A 79 16.47 -3.97 -12.21
CA ALA A 79 16.88 -4.15 -10.82
C ALA A 79 18.25 -4.84 -10.69
N LYS A 80 18.60 -5.79 -11.59
CA LYS A 80 19.90 -6.44 -11.62
C LYS A 80 21.05 -5.50 -12.00
N ASN A 81 20.75 -4.42 -12.72
CA ASN A 81 21.74 -3.50 -13.30
C ASN A 81 21.90 -2.20 -12.50
N ILE A 82 21.10 -1.96 -11.47
CA ILE A 82 21.26 -0.76 -10.62
C ILE A 82 22.54 -0.87 -9.81
N LYS A 83 23.14 0.28 -9.51
CA LYS A 83 24.33 0.41 -8.68
C LYS A 83 23.94 0.97 -7.31
N PRO A 84 24.71 0.66 -6.26
CA PRO A 84 24.52 1.30 -4.96
C PRO A 84 24.58 2.82 -5.06
N SER A 85 23.71 3.49 -4.31
CA SER A 85 23.68 4.94 -4.17
C SER A 85 24.90 5.47 -3.39
N GLN A 86 24.99 6.78 -3.22
CA GLN A 86 25.99 7.40 -2.33
C GLN A 86 25.86 6.90 -0.89
N ARG A 87 24.68 6.41 -0.49
CA ARG A 87 24.40 5.78 0.81
C ARG A 87 24.88 4.32 0.89
N ARG A 88 25.46 3.78 -0.19
CA ARG A 88 25.88 2.38 -0.36
C ARG A 88 24.72 1.39 -0.29
N GLU A 89 23.51 1.81 -0.61
CA GLU A 89 22.29 1.01 -0.63
C GLU A 89 21.79 0.87 -2.08
N LEU A 90 21.19 -0.28 -2.41
CA LEU A 90 20.43 -0.48 -3.65
C LEU A 90 19.05 0.14 -3.45
N GLU A 91 18.82 1.28 -4.07
CA GLU A 91 17.62 2.07 -3.86
C GLU A 91 16.54 1.74 -4.89
N ILE A 92 15.29 1.56 -4.44
CA ILE A 92 14.15 1.43 -5.35
C ILE A 92 13.97 2.68 -6.22
N THR A 93 14.36 3.84 -5.71
CA THR A 93 14.39 5.10 -6.44
C THR A 93 15.29 5.03 -7.67
N SER A 94 16.39 4.27 -7.63
CA SER A 94 17.25 4.05 -8.81
C SER A 94 16.54 3.24 -9.90
N VAL A 95 15.74 2.24 -9.51
CA VAL A 95 14.88 1.49 -10.44
C VAL A 95 13.85 2.42 -11.08
N ASN A 96 13.13 3.20 -10.27
CA ASN A 96 12.13 4.16 -10.75
C ASN A 96 12.74 5.19 -11.71
N ASN A 97 13.94 5.70 -11.39
CA ASN A 97 14.66 6.66 -12.25
C ASN A 97 15.08 6.04 -13.59
N SER A 98 15.34 4.73 -13.68
CA SER A 98 15.58 4.07 -14.95
C SER A 98 14.34 4.12 -15.84
N PHE A 99 13.16 3.81 -15.29
CA PHE A 99 11.88 3.96 -16.02
C PHE A 99 11.56 5.41 -16.36
N LEU A 100 11.88 6.36 -15.47
CA LEU A 100 11.68 7.79 -15.73
C LEU A 100 12.51 8.27 -16.92
N LYS A 101 13.79 7.89 -17.00
CA LYS A 101 14.68 8.24 -18.15
C LYS A 101 14.14 7.72 -19.48
N GLU A 102 13.48 6.57 -19.48
CA GLU A 102 12.84 5.98 -20.65
C GLU A 102 11.43 6.53 -20.92
N LYS A 103 10.96 7.51 -20.14
CA LYS A 103 9.58 8.04 -20.19
C LYS A 103 8.50 6.96 -19.96
N LYS A 104 8.85 5.95 -19.16
CA LYS A 104 8.02 4.82 -18.81
C LYS A 104 7.62 4.80 -17.34
N LEU A 105 7.64 5.93 -16.64
CA LEU A 105 7.18 6.04 -15.25
C LEU A 105 5.89 6.84 -15.19
N ILE A 106 4.89 6.29 -14.53
CA ILE A 106 3.62 6.94 -14.20
C ILE A 106 3.58 7.12 -12.69
N VAL A 107 3.14 8.27 -12.22
CA VAL A 107 2.78 8.46 -10.82
C VAL A 107 1.27 8.66 -10.69
N GLU A 108 0.67 8.03 -9.70
CA GLU A 108 -0.69 8.31 -9.24
C GLU A 108 -0.63 8.90 -7.84
N LEU A 109 -1.26 10.06 -7.65
CA LEU A 109 -1.28 10.72 -6.36
C LEU A 109 -2.51 10.25 -5.56
N PHE A 110 -2.31 9.78 -4.34
CA PHE A 110 -3.40 9.49 -3.44
C PHE A 110 -4.06 10.78 -2.98
N ASP A 111 -5.38 10.76 -2.92
CA ASP A 111 -6.17 11.87 -2.42
C ASP A 111 -6.18 11.93 -0.87
N LYS A 112 -6.76 13.01 -0.33
CA LYS A 112 -6.85 13.25 1.12
C LYS A 112 -7.72 12.24 1.89
N ASN A 113 -8.52 11.42 1.19
CA ASN A 113 -9.37 10.40 1.81
C ASN A 113 -8.60 9.08 2.00
N PHE A 114 -7.37 9.05 1.54
CA PHE A 114 -6.48 7.91 1.68
C PHE A 114 -5.49 8.15 2.83
N THR A 115 -5.26 7.15 3.64
CA THR A 115 -4.24 7.18 4.69
C THR A 115 -3.13 6.22 4.34
N TRP A 116 -1.92 6.75 4.29
CA TRP A 116 -0.70 5.97 4.23
C TRP A 116 0.11 6.21 5.50
N LEU A 117 0.52 5.14 6.16
CA LEU A 117 1.39 5.18 7.32
C LEU A 117 2.62 4.33 7.05
N ASP A 118 3.77 4.95 7.22
CA ASP A 118 5.05 4.25 7.26
C ASP A 118 5.19 3.52 8.61
N SER A 119 5.99 2.47 8.64
CA SER A 119 6.30 1.71 9.86
C SER A 119 7.82 1.49 10.02
N GLY A 120 8.61 2.38 9.43
CA GLY A 120 10.07 2.28 9.38
C GLY A 120 10.77 2.72 10.67
N THR A 121 10.07 3.35 11.61
CA THR A 121 10.61 3.75 12.92
C THR A 121 9.68 3.29 14.04
N HIS A 122 10.20 3.22 15.28
CA HIS A 122 9.35 2.89 16.44
C HIS A 122 8.20 3.89 16.61
N GLU A 123 8.45 5.16 16.38
CA GLU A 123 7.44 6.22 16.45
C GLU A 123 6.34 6.02 15.39
N SER A 124 6.72 5.86 14.11
CA SER A 124 5.74 5.66 13.03
C SER A 124 4.96 4.33 13.18
N MET A 125 5.59 3.30 13.74
CA MET A 125 4.90 2.04 14.07
C MET A 125 3.86 2.25 15.18
N LEU A 126 4.17 3.04 16.21
CA LEU A 126 3.23 3.38 17.28
C LEU A 126 2.06 4.21 16.74
N GLU A 127 2.32 5.20 15.89
CA GLU A 127 1.28 5.99 15.21
C GLU A 127 0.34 5.11 14.39
N ALA A 128 0.89 4.18 13.59
CA ALA A 128 0.10 3.23 12.82
C ALA A 128 -0.76 2.32 13.72
N SER A 129 -0.18 1.81 14.82
CA SER A 129 -0.89 0.98 15.79
C SER A 129 -2.04 1.73 16.46
N ASN A 130 -1.82 2.97 16.87
CA ASN A 130 -2.84 3.82 17.48
C ASN A 130 -3.97 4.15 16.49
N TYR A 131 -3.63 4.41 15.23
CA TYR A 131 -4.61 4.66 14.19
C TYR A 131 -5.51 3.43 13.97
N ILE A 132 -4.92 2.24 13.78
CA ILE A 132 -5.66 0.98 13.61
C ILE A 132 -6.54 0.74 14.85
N HIS A 133 -5.96 0.82 16.05
CA HIS A 133 -6.71 0.62 17.30
C HIS A 133 -7.94 1.52 17.39
N THR A 134 -7.79 2.81 17.04
CA THR A 134 -8.89 3.76 17.09
C THR A 134 -10.01 3.38 16.13
N ILE A 135 -9.68 3.02 14.89
CA ILE A 135 -10.68 2.60 13.89
C ILE A 135 -11.38 1.32 14.34
N GLU A 136 -10.63 0.28 14.72
CA GLU A 136 -11.19 -1.00 15.14
C GLU A 136 -12.06 -0.87 16.39
N LYS A 137 -11.63 -0.07 17.38
CA LYS A 137 -12.40 0.19 18.60
C LYS A 137 -13.74 0.86 18.30
N ARG A 138 -13.78 1.79 17.36
CA ARG A 138 -15.00 2.54 17.00
C ARG A 138 -15.94 1.74 16.11
N THR A 139 -15.43 0.97 15.19
CA THR A 139 -16.23 0.24 14.20
C THR A 139 -16.56 -1.19 14.62
N GLY A 140 -15.74 -1.78 15.51
CA GLY A 140 -15.79 -3.20 15.82
C GLY A 140 -15.25 -4.10 14.72
N LEU A 141 -14.80 -3.52 13.60
CA LEU A 141 -14.27 -4.25 12.44
C LEU A 141 -12.75 -4.37 12.56
N LYS A 142 -12.20 -5.50 12.13
CA LYS A 142 -10.75 -5.71 12.05
C LYS A 142 -10.20 -5.22 10.72
N ILE A 143 -9.08 -4.50 10.76
CA ILE A 143 -8.36 -4.07 9.56
C ILE A 143 -7.42 -5.19 9.12
N ALA A 144 -7.42 -5.51 7.83
CA ALA A 144 -6.56 -6.54 7.22
C ALA A 144 -6.67 -7.92 7.90
N CYS A 145 -7.87 -8.30 8.37
CA CYS A 145 -8.14 -9.64 8.91
C CYS A 145 -8.04 -10.68 7.80
N ILE A 146 -6.92 -11.39 7.73
CA ILE A 146 -6.59 -12.28 6.60
C ILE A 146 -7.55 -13.47 6.50
N GLU A 147 -8.05 -13.98 7.61
CA GLU A 147 -9.00 -15.09 7.64
C GLU A 147 -10.37 -14.68 7.11
N GLU A 148 -10.81 -13.47 7.46
CA GLU A 148 -12.06 -12.91 6.92
C GLU A 148 -11.94 -12.67 5.42
N ILE A 149 -10.81 -12.09 4.98
CA ILE A 149 -10.53 -11.84 3.56
C ILE A 149 -10.52 -13.16 2.80
N ALA A 150 -9.80 -14.16 3.27
CA ALA A 150 -9.72 -15.48 2.64
C ALA A 150 -11.10 -16.17 2.58
N TYR A 151 -11.91 -16.05 3.63
CA TYR A 151 -13.25 -16.60 3.65
C TYR A 151 -14.19 -15.89 2.67
N LYS A 152 -14.18 -14.56 2.64
CA LYS A 152 -15.00 -13.77 1.72
C LYS A 152 -14.62 -13.96 0.25
N LEU A 153 -13.33 -14.16 -0.04
CA LEU A 153 -12.83 -14.46 -1.38
C LEU A 153 -13.00 -15.93 -1.79
N GLY A 154 -13.52 -16.79 -0.89
CA GLY A 154 -13.73 -18.20 -1.17
C GLY A 154 -12.44 -19.04 -1.16
N TYR A 155 -11.33 -18.51 -0.69
CA TYR A 155 -10.05 -19.25 -0.54
C TYR A 155 -10.13 -20.30 0.58
N ILE A 156 -10.95 -20.03 1.60
CA ILE A 156 -11.28 -20.97 2.65
C ILE A 156 -12.80 -21.09 2.78
N ASN A 157 -13.27 -22.29 3.12
CA ASN A 157 -14.69 -22.53 3.37
C ASN A 157 -15.05 -22.36 4.87
N LYS A 158 -16.36 -22.44 5.18
CA LYS A 158 -16.88 -22.29 6.55
C LYS A 158 -16.25 -23.30 7.53
N LYS A 159 -16.00 -24.53 7.08
CA LYS A 159 -15.36 -25.57 7.91
C LYS A 159 -13.95 -25.16 8.29
N LYS A 160 -13.13 -24.75 7.31
CA LYS A 160 -11.74 -24.30 7.55
C LYS A 160 -11.70 -23.06 8.44
N LEU A 161 -12.61 -22.11 8.25
CA LEU A 161 -12.71 -20.94 9.12
C LEU A 161 -13.05 -21.37 10.57
N ASN A 162 -13.95 -22.36 10.75
CA ASN A 162 -14.26 -22.87 12.09
C ASN A 162 -13.05 -23.55 12.75
N ASP A 163 -12.26 -24.31 11.99
CA ASP A 163 -11.03 -24.93 12.51
C ASP A 163 -10.02 -23.87 12.98
N ILE A 164 -9.90 -22.77 12.22
CA ILE A 164 -9.06 -21.63 12.60
C ILE A 164 -9.57 -20.96 13.87
N ILE A 165 -10.88 -20.73 14.00
CA ILE A 165 -11.50 -20.14 15.19
C ILE A 165 -11.20 -21.01 16.42
N ASN A 166 -11.34 -22.34 16.31
CA ASN A 166 -11.04 -23.26 17.39
C ASN A 166 -9.57 -23.24 17.79
N TYR A 167 -8.66 -23.10 16.82
CA TYR A 167 -7.21 -22.98 17.07
C TYR A 167 -6.87 -21.67 17.80
N ILE A 168 -7.47 -20.54 17.38
CA ILE A 168 -7.26 -19.22 18.00
C ILE A 168 -7.80 -19.18 19.44
N GLY A 169 -8.91 -19.87 19.68
CA GLY A 169 -9.55 -19.96 20.99
C GLY A 169 -10.36 -18.73 21.39
N ASP A 170 -10.72 -18.66 22.67
CA ASP A 170 -11.60 -17.63 23.22
C ASP A 170 -10.83 -16.34 23.54
N ASN A 171 -10.74 -15.47 22.54
CA ASN A 171 -10.20 -14.12 22.64
C ASN A 171 -10.95 -13.17 21.69
N GLN A 172 -10.67 -11.87 21.76
CA GLN A 172 -11.36 -10.86 20.97
C GLN A 172 -11.30 -11.12 19.46
N TYR A 173 -10.19 -11.69 18.97
CA TYR A 173 -10.02 -11.99 17.54
C TYR A 173 -10.87 -13.21 17.14
N GLY A 174 -10.85 -14.27 17.93
CA GLY A 174 -11.70 -15.46 17.74
C GLY A 174 -13.19 -15.11 17.77
N GLU A 175 -13.61 -14.27 18.72
CA GLU A 175 -15.00 -13.78 18.80
C GLU A 175 -15.40 -12.96 17.56
N TYR A 176 -14.48 -12.16 17.02
CA TYR A 176 -14.71 -11.45 15.77
C TYR A 176 -14.94 -12.42 14.60
N LEU A 177 -14.09 -13.43 14.45
CA LEU A 177 -14.22 -14.44 13.40
C LEU A 177 -15.49 -15.30 13.54
N LYS A 178 -15.94 -15.60 14.77
CA LYS A 178 -17.25 -16.25 15.02
C LYS A 178 -18.39 -15.42 14.41
N LYS A 179 -18.42 -14.10 14.65
CA LYS A 179 -19.41 -13.19 14.07
C LYS A 179 -19.39 -13.16 12.55
N ILE A 180 -18.18 -13.19 11.94
CA ILE A 180 -18.03 -13.29 10.49
C ILE A 180 -18.60 -14.61 9.96
N LYS A 181 -18.25 -15.75 10.58
CA LYS A 181 -18.74 -17.09 10.23
C LYS A 181 -20.26 -17.18 10.28
N ASP A 182 -20.88 -16.55 11.27
CA ASP A 182 -22.33 -16.59 11.51
C ASP A 182 -23.10 -15.54 10.69
N GLY A 183 -22.40 -14.72 9.89
CA GLY A 183 -23.01 -13.73 9.01
C GLY A 183 -23.63 -12.54 9.74
N ILE A 184 -23.28 -12.32 11.02
CA ILE A 184 -23.80 -11.23 11.85
C ILE A 184 -23.31 -9.87 11.32
N TRP A 185 -22.12 -9.84 10.75
CA TRP A 185 -21.54 -8.67 10.10
C TRP A 185 -21.72 -8.74 8.57
N LYS A 186 -22.93 -8.42 8.09
CA LYS A 186 -23.18 -8.14 6.68
C LYS A 186 -22.82 -6.67 6.40
N VAL A 187 -21.54 -6.33 6.47
CA VAL A 187 -21.08 -5.06 5.92
C VAL A 187 -20.89 -5.27 4.43
N GLU A 188 -21.95 -5.04 3.67
CA GLU A 188 -21.92 -5.09 2.22
C GLU A 188 -20.84 -4.13 1.71
N ASN A 189 -19.86 -4.66 0.98
CA ASN A 189 -18.88 -3.91 0.18
C ASN A 189 -17.83 -3.02 0.86
N TRP A 190 -17.68 -2.97 2.16
CA TRP A 190 -16.65 -2.15 2.81
C TRP A 190 -15.24 -2.73 2.66
N TRP A 191 -15.09 -4.05 2.48
CA TRP A 191 -13.81 -4.75 2.46
C TRP A 191 -13.03 -4.62 1.15
N PHE A 192 -13.69 -4.45 0.04
CA PHE A 192 -13.02 -4.11 -1.22
C PHE A 192 -12.45 -2.68 -1.22
N SER A 193 -12.63 -1.96 -0.13
CA SER A 193 -12.08 -0.61 0.07
C SER A 193 -10.77 -0.60 0.86
N PHE A 194 -10.32 -1.74 1.42
CA PHE A 194 -9.20 -1.81 2.37
C PHE A 194 -8.07 -2.75 1.97
N MET A 195 -8.13 -3.38 0.79
CA MET A 195 -6.97 -4.06 0.20
C MET A 195 -6.40 -3.30 -0.95
#